data_5edcd7a442cf7ae675edf5e1b535af59
#
_entry.id   5edcd7a442cf7ae675edf5e1b535af59
#
_cell.length_a   1.000
_cell.length_b   1.000
_cell.length_c   1.000
_cell.angle_alpha   90.00
_cell.angle_beta   90.00
_cell.angle_gamma   90.00
#
_symmetry.space_group_name_H-M   'P 1'
#
loop_
_entity.id
_entity.type
_entity.pdbx_description
1 polymer ?
#
loop_
_entity_poly.entity_id
_entity_poly.type
_entity_poly.pdbx_seq_one_letter_code
_entity_poly.pdbx_strand_id
1 'polypeptide(L)'
;MAANPIKTGATIDGFLVGELLHKGGMASLRAVTRPDITVPLLMKIPTMLEGDDPAAIVGFEMEQMILPRLSGIHVPKFVAAGDFSGPPYIVMERIAGQTLLRRLDDLPLPYAEVAAIGAKVALALDDLHRQHVVHLDVKPSNIVMREGTGDAALVDFGLARHDQLPDLLGEEFRVPYGTAPYMAPEQILGDRRDPRSDLFALGVLLYFFSTGVRPFGDPKGKRRLQRRLWRDPVPPRKRRADFPPWLQEIVLRCLEVDPVHRHPTAAQLAFDLAHPLETKLTGRSERMKRDPIGAVIQRRFHPDFAFAARRQAAAPRVSASSTAPIVAVAIDLAEGSEPLHEALRATVQRILETLPDARFACLNVLKHHRIAIDTTLDEEGRSKHLTRLVELKQWAQPLAALQNRITFHVLESTDPAAAILEYAQTNRVDHIVMGARASSTLRTLLGSVSQEVVAKAACTVTVVRLPRAFDAGAGESPPATR
;
A
#
# COMPACT_ATOMS: atom_id res chain seq x y z
N MET A 1 18.29 -18.09 -6.29
CA MET A 1 19.60 -17.40 -6.24
C MET A 1 19.56 -16.44 -5.07
N ALA A 2 20.44 -16.60 -4.07
CA ALA A 2 20.62 -15.56 -3.06
C ALA A 2 20.93 -14.27 -3.81
N ALA A 3 20.13 -13.22 -3.60
CA ALA A 3 20.32 -11.94 -4.27
C ALA A 3 21.73 -11.45 -3.92
N ASN A 4 22.67 -11.62 -4.86
CA ASN A 4 24.03 -11.12 -4.70
C ASN A 4 23.90 -9.61 -4.43
N PRO A 5 24.36 -9.08 -3.30
CA PRO A 5 24.14 -7.68 -2.99
C PRO A 5 24.70 -6.85 -4.14
N ILE A 6 23.86 -6.01 -4.72
CA ILE A 6 24.24 -5.12 -5.82
C ILE A 6 25.44 -4.30 -5.34
N LYS A 7 26.61 -4.55 -5.94
CA LYS A 7 27.88 -3.94 -5.54
C LYS A 7 28.11 -2.64 -6.30
N THR A 8 28.82 -1.71 -5.66
CA THR A 8 29.37 -0.52 -6.35
C THR A 8 30.23 -0.95 -7.54
N GLY A 9 30.06 -0.33 -8.69
CA GLY A 9 30.71 -0.67 -9.95
C GLY A 9 29.95 -1.69 -10.82
N ALA A 10 28.87 -2.30 -10.33
CA ALA A 10 28.01 -3.15 -11.15
C ALA A 10 27.22 -2.31 -12.17
N THR A 11 26.88 -2.89 -13.31
CA THR A 11 25.99 -2.29 -14.30
C THR A 11 24.68 -3.10 -14.33
N ILE A 12 23.54 -2.43 -14.19
CA ILE A 12 22.20 -3.00 -14.23
C ILE A 12 21.40 -2.21 -15.26
N ASP A 13 20.94 -2.85 -16.32
CA ASP A 13 20.14 -2.25 -17.41
C ASP A 13 20.73 -0.91 -17.91
N GLY A 14 22.06 -0.86 -18.03
CA GLY A 14 22.81 0.32 -18.47
C GLY A 14 23.07 1.38 -17.39
N PHE A 15 22.59 1.18 -16.16
CA PHE A 15 22.90 2.04 -15.01
C PHE A 15 24.15 1.56 -14.30
N LEU A 16 25.17 2.40 -14.19
CA LEU A 16 26.36 2.15 -13.37
C LEU A 16 26.02 2.45 -11.92
N VAL A 17 26.11 1.44 -11.05
CA VAL A 17 25.79 1.54 -9.62
C VAL A 17 26.97 2.16 -8.87
N GLY A 18 26.71 3.29 -8.21
CA GLY A 18 27.65 4.04 -7.40
C GLY A 18 27.57 3.72 -5.90
N GLU A 19 27.86 4.74 -5.09
CA GLU A 19 27.88 4.65 -3.64
C GLU A 19 26.52 4.37 -3.02
N LEU A 20 26.54 3.75 -1.84
CA LEU A 20 25.35 3.59 -1.00
C LEU A 20 25.02 4.94 -0.33
N LEU A 21 23.89 5.53 -0.67
CA LEU A 21 23.43 6.79 -0.10
C LEU A 21 22.71 6.58 1.24
N HIS A 22 21.89 5.53 1.33
CA HIS A 22 21.13 5.20 2.52
C HIS A 22 20.81 3.69 2.56
N LYS A 23 20.80 3.12 3.76
CA LYS A 23 20.31 1.76 4.01
C LYS A 23 19.21 1.83 5.06
N GLY A 24 17.97 1.67 4.61
CA GLY A 24 16.79 1.55 5.46
C GLY A 24 16.43 0.09 5.75
N GLY A 25 15.39 -0.13 6.55
CA GLY A 25 14.85 -1.47 6.81
C GLY A 25 14.18 -2.11 5.61
N MET A 26 13.51 -1.31 4.76
CA MET A 26 12.73 -1.82 3.62
C MET A 26 13.46 -1.71 2.27
N ALA A 27 14.41 -0.80 2.14
CA ALA A 27 15.16 -0.60 0.90
C ALA A 27 16.52 0.05 1.13
N SER A 28 17.42 -0.14 0.19
CA SER A 28 18.68 0.60 0.07
C SER A 28 18.60 1.59 -1.10
N LEU A 29 19.18 2.77 -0.91
CA LEU A 29 19.30 3.81 -1.93
C LEU A 29 20.73 3.93 -2.36
N ARG A 30 20.98 3.85 -3.67
CA ARG A 30 22.31 4.00 -4.26
C ARG A 30 22.33 5.12 -5.30
N ALA A 31 23.42 5.86 -5.37
CA ALA A 31 23.64 6.73 -6.51
C ALA A 31 23.82 5.87 -7.77
N VAL A 32 23.26 6.30 -8.88
CA VAL A 32 23.47 5.64 -10.17
C VAL A 32 23.69 6.68 -11.26
N THR A 33 24.40 6.28 -12.32
CA THR A 33 24.62 7.13 -13.50
C THR A 33 24.35 6.34 -14.78
N ARG A 34 23.88 7.05 -15.81
CA ARG A 34 23.74 6.53 -17.16
C ARG A 34 24.18 7.61 -18.15
N PRO A 35 24.99 7.28 -19.18
CA PRO A 35 25.62 8.30 -20.05
C PRO A 35 24.67 9.25 -20.74
N ASP A 36 23.45 8.80 -21.06
CA ASP A 36 22.41 9.58 -21.75
C ASP A 36 21.55 10.45 -20.81
N ILE A 37 21.78 10.39 -19.47
CA ILE A 37 21.02 11.15 -18.48
C ILE A 37 21.96 12.02 -17.65
N THR A 38 21.75 13.32 -17.71
CA THR A 38 22.59 14.32 -17.04
C THR A 38 22.13 14.67 -15.63
N VAL A 39 20.85 14.40 -15.29
CA VAL A 39 20.32 14.69 -13.94
C VAL A 39 20.83 13.66 -12.94
N PRO A 40 21.12 14.07 -11.69
CA PRO A 40 21.49 13.12 -10.65
C PRO A 40 20.39 12.07 -10.41
N LEU A 41 20.79 10.81 -10.35
CA LEU A 41 19.87 9.67 -10.20
C LEU A 41 20.14 8.93 -8.90
N LEU A 42 19.11 8.31 -8.39
CA LEU A 42 19.19 7.27 -7.37
C LEU A 42 18.44 6.01 -7.80
N MET A 43 18.94 4.88 -7.35
CA MET A 43 18.30 3.57 -7.49
C MET A 43 17.86 3.10 -6.11
N LYS A 44 16.56 2.88 -5.96
CA LYS A 44 15.94 2.24 -4.78
C LYS A 44 15.86 0.75 -5.04
N ILE A 45 16.46 -0.03 -4.14
CA ILE A 45 16.52 -1.49 -4.22
C ILE A 45 15.88 -2.03 -2.95
N PRO A 46 14.81 -2.84 -3.03
CA PRO A 46 14.17 -3.38 -1.84
C PRO A 46 15.15 -4.29 -1.09
N THR A 47 15.09 -4.21 0.23
CA THR A 47 15.83 -5.14 1.09
C THR A 47 15.00 -6.42 1.19
N MET A 48 15.61 -7.55 0.86
CA MET A 48 14.97 -8.87 0.89
C MET A 48 15.73 -9.74 1.89
N LEU A 49 15.73 -9.33 3.15
CA LEU A 49 16.42 -10.04 4.22
C LEU A 49 15.46 -10.97 4.96
N GLU A 50 16.06 -11.90 5.67
CA GLU A 50 15.43 -12.83 6.60
C GLU A 50 14.48 -12.10 7.57
N GLY A 51 13.20 -12.48 7.59
CA GLY A 51 12.22 -11.89 8.51
C GLY A 51 11.64 -10.54 8.10
N ASP A 52 11.88 -10.04 6.89
CA ASP A 52 11.27 -8.80 6.41
C ASP A 52 9.74 -8.93 6.29
N ASP A 53 9.03 -7.84 6.63
CA ASP A 53 7.59 -7.76 6.50
C ASP A 53 7.19 -7.86 5.01
N PRO A 54 6.33 -8.81 4.61
CA PRO A 54 5.82 -8.92 3.24
C PRO A 54 5.25 -7.62 2.68
N ALA A 55 4.72 -6.76 3.53
CA ALA A 55 4.22 -5.45 3.14
C ALA A 55 5.29 -4.53 2.54
N ALA A 56 6.58 -4.76 2.83
CA ALA A 56 7.67 -4.01 2.22
C ALA A 56 7.80 -4.29 0.72
N ILE A 57 7.57 -5.55 0.33
CA ILE A 57 7.62 -5.99 -1.08
C ILE A 57 6.40 -5.44 -1.82
N VAL A 58 5.21 -5.59 -1.24
CA VAL A 58 3.96 -5.06 -1.82
C VAL A 58 4.01 -3.53 -1.91
N GLY A 59 4.57 -2.86 -0.89
CA GLY A 59 4.81 -1.41 -0.92
C GLY A 59 5.77 -1.01 -2.05
N PHE A 60 6.82 -1.78 -2.29
CA PHE A 60 7.72 -1.54 -3.41
C PHE A 60 7.00 -1.67 -4.76
N GLU A 61 6.12 -2.68 -4.94
CA GLU A 61 5.29 -2.82 -6.14
C GLU A 61 4.31 -1.66 -6.30
N MET A 62 3.69 -1.19 -5.20
CA MET A 62 2.84 0.00 -5.23
C MET A 62 3.61 1.22 -5.73
N GLU A 63 4.83 1.43 -5.25
CA GLU A 63 5.68 2.53 -5.70
C GLU A 63 6.05 2.40 -7.18
N GLN A 64 6.37 1.19 -7.66
CA GLN A 64 6.61 0.92 -9.08
C GLN A 64 5.39 1.22 -9.97
N MET A 65 4.18 1.04 -9.46
CA MET A 65 2.93 1.32 -10.19
C MET A 65 2.57 2.81 -10.19
N ILE A 66 2.81 3.51 -9.08
CA ILE A 66 2.36 4.89 -8.85
C ILE A 66 3.36 5.90 -9.43
N LEU A 67 4.67 5.76 -9.12
CA LEU A 67 5.68 6.75 -9.45
C LEU A 67 5.76 7.10 -10.95
N PRO A 68 5.64 6.14 -11.90
CA PRO A 68 5.63 6.45 -13.34
C PRO A 68 4.47 7.32 -13.82
N ARG A 69 3.40 7.45 -13.01
CA ARG A 69 2.20 8.24 -13.31
C ARG A 69 2.25 9.64 -12.74
N LEU A 70 3.23 9.90 -11.87
CA LEU A 70 3.40 11.19 -11.22
C LEU A 70 4.28 12.11 -12.05
N SER A 71 3.98 13.40 -11.96
CA SER A 71 4.72 14.46 -12.65
C SER A 71 4.80 15.73 -11.77
N GLY A 72 5.60 16.69 -12.20
CA GLY A 72 5.73 17.98 -11.53
C GLY A 72 6.95 18.06 -10.60
N ILE A 73 7.10 19.24 -9.97
CA ILE A 73 8.26 19.57 -9.12
C ILE A 73 8.17 18.97 -7.72
N HIS A 74 6.98 18.54 -7.32
CA HIS A 74 6.69 18.04 -5.97
C HIS A 74 6.91 16.55 -5.77
N VAL A 75 7.40 15.86 -6.82
CA VAL A 75 7.72 14.43 -6.80
C VAL A 75 9.04 14.19 -7.54
N PRO A 76 9.78 13.10 -7.25
CA PRO A 76 10.96 12.73 -8.03
C PRO A 76 10.53 12.25 -9.43
N LYS A 77 11.27 12.66 -10.46
CA LYS A 77 11.04 12.17 -11.82
C LYS A 77 11.38 10.69 -11.91
N PHE A 78 10.42 9.87 -12.33
CA PHE A 78 10.65 8.46 -12.65
C PHE A 78 11.54 8.31 -13.88
N VAL A 79 12.44 7.32 -13.87
CA VAL A 79 13.36 7.02 -14.99
C VAL A 79 13.21 5.59 -15.50
N ALA A 80 13.30 4.61 -14.59
CA ALA A 80 13.20 3.20 -14.95
C ALA A 80 12.83 2.34 -13.74
N ALA A 81 12.34 1.14 -13.98
CA ALA A 81 12.16 0.12 -12.96
C ALA A 81 12.52 -1.25 -13.53
N GLY A 82 13.15 -2.09 -12.71
CA GLY A 82 13.35 -3.52 -12.96
C GLY A 82 12.32 -4.33 -12.19
N ASP A 83 11.88 -5.42 -12.78
CA ASP A 83 10.92 -6.33 -12.17
C ASP A 83 11.60 -7.46 -11.39
N PHE A 84 10.80 -8.35 -10.80
CA PHE A 84 11.28 -9.49 -10.02
C PHE A 84 11.79 -10.67 -10.87
N SER A 85 11.83 -10.56 -12.20
CA SER A 85 12.52 -11.55 -13.06
C SER A 85 14.04 -11.42 -12.96
N GLY A 86 14.51 -10.22 -12.54
CA GLY A 86 15.87 -9.90 -12.15
C GLY A 86 15.92 -9.28 -10.74
N PRO A 87 16.99 -8.56 -10.39
CA PRO A 87 17.02 -7.76 -9.18
C PRO A 87 16.03 -6.59 -9.33
N PRO A 88 14.97 -6.51 -8.50
CA PRO A 88 14.00 -5.44 -8.59
C PRO A 88 14.63 -4.11 -8.16
N TYR A 89 14.33 -3.03 -8.89
CA TYR A 89 14.79 -1.69 -8.57
C TYR A 89 13.83 -0.62 -9.11
N ILE A 90 13.93 0.58 -8.58
CA ILE A 90 13.34 1.81 -9.13
C ILE A 90 14.45 2.83 -9.29
N VAL A 91 14.62 3.39 -10.49
CA VAL A 91 15.51 4.54 -10.74
C VAL A 91 14.69 5.79 -10.88
N MET A 92 15.07 6.81 -10.14
CA MET A 92 14.41 8.11 -10.11
C MET A 92 15.40 9.26 -9.94
N GLU A 93 14.93 10.48 -10.15
CA GLU A 93 15.67 11.70 -9.84
C GLU A 93 16.15 11.69 -8.38
N ARG A 94 17.43 11.96 -8.17
CA ARG A 94 17.96 12.31 -6.86
C ARG A 94 17.71 13.79 -6.64
N ILE A 95 16.65 14.11 -5.90
CA ILE A 95 16.28 15.50 -5.59
C ILE A 95 17.41 16.16 -4.79
N ALA A 96 17.97 17.27 -5.33
CA ALA A 96 18.91 18.07 -4.58
C ALA A 96 18.18 18.81 -3.45
N GLY A 97 18.63 18.61 -2.21
CA GLY A 97 18.01 19.21 -1.03
C GLY A 97 18.14 18.32 0.21
N GLN A 98 17.48 18.72 1.28
CA GLN A 98 17.51 18.01 2.55
C GLN A 98 16.13 17.64 3.02
N THR A 99 16.02 16.45 3.64
CA THR A 99 14.77 16.04 4.27
C THR A 99 14.49 16.89 5.52
N LEU A 100 13.21 16.99 5.88
CA LEU A 100 12.79 17.66 7.12
C LEU A 100 13.29 16.96 8.40
N LEU A 101 13.92 15.77 8.30
CA LEU A 101 14.61 15.14 9.44
C LEU A 101 15.66 16.08 10.06
N ARG A 102 16.38 16.86 9.24
CA ARG A 102 17.40 17.80 9.72
C ARG A 102 16.83 18.88 10.64
N ARG A 103 15.53 19.19 10.51
CA ARG A 103 14.88 20.20 11.35
C ARG A 103 14.49 19.68 12.74
N LEU A 104 14.60 18.37 12.97
CA LEU A 104 14.23 17.78 14.27
C LEU A 104 15.19 18.17 15.39
N ASP A 105 16.44 18.49 15.06
CA ASP A 105 17.45 18.89 16.04
C ASP A 105 17.23 20.34 16.54
N ASP A 106 16.45 21.16 15.77
CA ASP A 106 16.23 22.58 16.06
C ASP A 106 14.88 22.85 16.75
N LEU A 107 14.12 21.80 17.10
CA LEU A 107 12.77 21.96 17.63
C LEU A 107 12.73 22.57 19.05
N PRO A 108 11.77 23.42 19.35
CA PRO A 108 10.66 23.90 18.49
C PRO A 108 11.10 25.05 17.56
N LEU A 109 10.63 25.01 16.31
CA LEU A 109 10.92 26.04 15.32
C LEU A 109 10.10 27.33 15.56
N PRO A 110 10.55 28.49 15.01
CA PRO A 110 9.76 29.71 14.95
C PRO A 110 8.43 29.49 14.22
N TYR A 111 7.34 30.09 14.70
CA TYR A 111 5.99 29.90 14.14
C TYR A 111 5.88 30.28 12.65
N ALA A 112 6.56 31.38 12.26
CA ALA A 112 6.58 31.77 10.84
C ALA A 112 7.27 30.74 9.95
N GLU A 113 8.34 30.09 10.44
CA GLU A 113 9.03 29.05 9.72
C GLU A 113 8.16 27.78 9.63
N VAL A 114 7.48 27.39 10.72
CA VAL A 114 6.53 26.28 10.72
C VAL A 114 5.44 26.50 9.70
N ALA A 115 4.87 27.68 9.62
CA ALA A 115 3.84 28.05 8.66
C ALA A 115 4.37 27.99 7.22
N ALA A 116 5.56 28.54 6.96
CA ALA A 116 6.18 28.53 5.63
C ALA A 116 6.47 27.10 5.13
N ILE A 117 7.05 26.24 5.99
CA ILE A 117 7.26 24.84 5.69
C ILE A 117 5.92 24.14 5.44
N GLY A 118 4.95 24.36 6.32
CA GLY A 118 3.62 23.77 6.22
C GLY A 118 2.89 24.12 4.93
N ALA A 119 2.95 25.39 4.51
CA ALA A 119 2.34 25.88 3.28
C ALA A 119 2.96 25.19 2.05
N LYS A 120 4.29 25.07 1.99
CA LYS A 120 4.99 24.37 0.90
C LYS A 120 4.66 22.90 0.84
N VAL A 121 4.60 22.21 1.99
CA VAL A 121 4.18 20.79 2.04
C VAL A 121 2.73 20.63 1.64
N ALA A 122 1.84 21.54 2.06
CA ALA A 122 0.43 21.51 1.67
C ALA A 122 0.25 21.71 0.16
N LEU A 123 1.05 22.59 -0.49
CA LEU A 123 1.06 22.73 -1.96
C LEU A 123 1.52 21.44 -2.66
N ALA A 124 2.55 20.78 -2.14
CA ALA A 124 3.01 19.51 -2.68
C ALA A 124 1.95 18.42 -2.53
N LEU A 125 1.22 18.37 -1.42
CA LEU A 125 0.10 17.47 -1.22
C LEU A 125 -1.07 17.79 -2.15
N ASP A 126 -1.38 19.07 -2.39
CA ASP A 126 -2.45 19.45 -3.32
C ASP A 126 -2.14 19.00 -4.74
N ASP A 127 -0.90 19.17 -5.18
CA ASP A 127 -0.45 18.70 -6.49
C ASP A 127 -0.55 17.17 -6.62
N LEU A 128 -0.19 16.44 -5.58
CA LEU A 128 -0.32 14.98 -5.51
C LEU A 128 -1.79 14.53 -5.52
N HIS A 129 -2.65 15.18 -4.73
CA HIS A 129 -4.08 14.85 -4.66
C HIS A 129 -4.80 15.12 -5.99
N ARG A 130 -4.39 16.15 -6.75
CA ARG A 130 -4.88 16.40 -8.11
C ARG A 130 -4.48 15.31 -9.10
N GLN A 131 -3.38 14.62 -8.83
CA GLN A 131 -2.93 13.46 -9.59
C GLN A 131 -3.54 12.15 -9.07
N HIS A 132 -4.64 12.22 -8.29
CA HIS A 132 -5.39 11.07 -7.77
C HIS A 132 -4.61 10.18 -6.80
N VAL A 133 -3.59 10.71 -6.13
CA VAL A 133 -2.77 9.97 -5.17
C VAL A 133 -2.91 10.52 -3.77
N VAL A 134 -3.12 9.63 -2.80
CA VAL A 134 -3.03 9.89 -1.35
C VAL A 134 -1.72 9.26 -0.86
N HIS A 135 -0.87 10.05 -0.20
CA HIS A 135 0.48 9.61 0.19
C HIS A 135 0.50 8.60 1.33
N LEU A 136 -0.31 8.83 2.37
CA LEU A 136 -0.54 7.98 3.54
C LEU A 136 0.67 7.74 4.46
N ASP A 137 1.84 8.32 4.15
CA ASP A 137 3.04 8.25 5.01
C ASP A 137 3.79 9.59 5.06
N VAL A 138 3.05 10.69 5.19
CA VAL A 138 3.60 12.04 5.34
C VAL A 138 4.34 12.15 6.67
N LYS A 139 5.68 12.29 6.60
CA LYS A 139 6.58 12.38 7.75
C LYS A 139 7.87 13.11 7.37
N PRO A 140 8.70 13.56 8.33
CA PRO A 140 9.91 14.36 8.04
C PRO A 140 10.90 13.69 7.07
N SER A 141 11.03 12.36 7.10
CA SER A 141 11.93 11.62 6.20
C SER A 141 11.45 11.59 4.75
N ASN A 142 10.14 11.74 4.53
CA ASN A 142 9.51 11.60 3.22
C ASN A 142 9.22 12.97 2.57
N ILE A 143 9.72 14.04 3.14
CA ILE A 143 9.61 15.41 2.62
C ILE A 143 11.00 15.97 2.42
N VAL A 144 11.36 16.28 1.17
CA VAL A 144 12.61 16.91 0.78
C VAL A 144 12.34 18.37 0.45
N MET A 145 13.07 19.29 1.06
CA MET A 145 13.06 20.70 0.67
C MET A 145 14.11 20.89 -0.44
N ARG A 146 13.65 21.20 -1.67
CA ARG A 146 14.53 21.37 -2.83
C ARG A 146 15.52 22.50 -2.61
N GLU A 147 16.77 22.25 -2.94
CA GLU A 147 17.80 23.30 -2.94
C GLU A 147 17.49 24.36 -4.02
N GLY A 148 17.79 25.61 -3.74
CA GLY A 148 17.55 26.74 -4.64
C GLY A 148 16.12 27.28 -4.55
N THR A 149 15.08 26.50 -4.82
CA THR A 149 13.68 26.97 -4.81
C THR A 149 13.05 26.90 -3.42
N GLY A 150 13.53 25.97 -2.58
CA GLY A 150 12.94 25.66 -1.28
C GLY A 150 11.54 25.06 -1.37
N ASP A 151 11.11 24.55 -2.51
CA ASP A 151 9.84 23.85 -2.66
C ASP A 151 9.88 22.48 -1.97
N ALA A 152 8.75 22.04 -1.45
CA ALA A 152 8.64 20.69 -0.89
C ALA A 152 8.45 19.66 -2.00
N ALA A 153 9.17 18.54 -1.91
CA ALA A 153 8.94 17.37 -2.72
C ALA A 153 8.67 16.15 -1.83
N LEU A 154 7.67 15.37 -2.21
CA LEU A 154 7.25 14.14 -1.53
C LEU A 154 7.98 12.96 -2.14
N VAL A 155 8.48 12.06 -1.29
CA VAL A 155 9.22 10.87 -1.70
C VAL A 155 8.71 9.65 -0.94
N ASP A 156 9.00 8.45 -1.46
CA ASP A 156 8.60 7.17 -0.88
C ASP A 156 7.08 6.91 -0.96
N PHE A 157 6.64 6.41 -2.11
CA PHE A 157 5.23 6.13 -2.42
C PHE A 157 4.82 4.69 -2.09
N GLY A 158 5.64 3.95 -1.35
CA GLY A 158 5.36 2.55 -1.02
C GLY A 158 4.09 2.32 -0.21
N LEU A 159 3.62 3.32 0.54
CA LEU A 159 2.34 3.27 1.24
C LEU A 159 1.24 4.10 0.56
N ALA A 160 1.53 4.75 -0.55
CA ALA A 160 0.57 5.59 -1.24
C ALA A 160 -0.55 4.76 -1.88
N ARG A 161 -1.65 5.44 -2.19
CA ARG A 161 -2.80 4.88 -2.92
C ARG A 161 -3.15 5.79 -4.09
N HIS A 162 -3.29 5.20 -5.26
CA HIS A 162 -3.83 5.88 -6.44
C HIS A 162 -5.26 5.41 -6.69
N ASP A 163 -6.22 6.30 -6.94
CA ASP A 163 -7.65 5.93 -7.02
C ASP A 163 -8.01 5.10 -8.27
N GLN A 164 -7.16 5.17 -9.32
CA GLN A 164 -7.31 4.41 -10.58
C GLN A 164 -6.46 3.13 -10.61
N LEU A 165 -5.72 2.82 -9.54
CA LEU A 165 -4.91 1.60 -9.44
C LEU A 165 -5.42 0.68 -8.33
N PRO A 166 -5.14 -0.63 -8.43
CA PRO A 166 -5.39 -1.55 -7.34
C PRO A 166 -4.64 -1.12 -6.07
N ASP A 167 -5.28 -1.21 -4.92
CA ASP A 167 -4.64 -0.96 -3.62
C ASP A 167 -4.12 -2.29 -3.05
N LEU A 168 -2.95 -2.76 -3.56
CA LEU A 168 -2.39 -4.07 -3.20
C LEU A 168 -2.22 -4.22 -1.69
N LEU A 169 -1.77 -3.18 -0.99
CA LEU A 169 -1.65 -3.20 0.47
C LEU A 169 -3.00 -3.35 1.18
N GLY A 170 -4.02 -2.61 0.72
CA GLY A 170 -5.37 -2.71 1.26
C GLY A 170 -6.06 -4.03 0.93
N GLU A 171 -5.71 -4.66 -0.20
CA GLU A 171 -6.27 -5.92 -0.65
C GLU A 171 -5.65 -7.12 0.07
N GLU A 172 -4.35 -7.07 0.36
CA GLU A 172 -3.60 -8.20 0.94
C GLU A 172 -3.55 -8.14 2.46
N PHE A 173 -3.44 -6.95 3.05
CA PHE A 173 -3.20 -6.81 4.49
C PHE A 173 -4.35 -6.07 5.20
N ARG A 174 -4.71 -6.58 6.40
CA ARG A 174 -5.80 -6.02 7.22
C ARG A 174 -5.32 -5.18 8.40
N VAL A 175 -4.03 -5.00 8.51
CA VAL A 175 -3.46 -4.14 9.54
C VAL A 175 -3.23 -2.74 8.98
N PRO A 176 -3.41 -1.68 9.78
CA PRO A 176 -3.09 -0.34 9.33
C PRO A 176 -1.58 -0.21 9.12
N TYR A 177 -1.17 0.13 7.91
CA TYR A 177 0.20 0.46 7.56
C TYR A 177 0.44 1.97 7.59
N GLY A 178 1.62 2.37 8.03
CA GLY A 178 2.03 3.76 8.14
C GLY A 178 2.92 4.00 9.36
N THR A 179 3.48 5.19 9.42
CA THR A 179 4.30 5.61 10.56
C THR A 179 3.40 6.04 11.73
N ALA A 180 3.31 5.19 12.75
CA ALA A 180 2.34 5.27 13.83
C ALA A 180 2.10 6.67 14.46
N PRO A 181 3.10 7.53 14.72
CA PRO A 181 2.88 8.89 15.23
C PRO A 181 2.06 9.78 14.31
N TYR A 182 2.14 9.62 12.98
CA TYR A 182 1.55 10.48 11.95
C TYR A 182 0.24 9.95 11.37
N MET A 183 -0.05 8.66 11.56
CA MET A 183 -1.19 7.96 10.98
C MET A 183 -2.53 8.61 11.35
N ALA A 184 -3.39 8.85 10.39
CA ALA A 184 -4.72 9.43 10.61
C ALA A 184 -5.72 8.43 11.22
N PRO A 185 -6.80 8.91 11.89
CA PRO A 185 -7.84 8.04 12.45
C PRO A 185 -8.46 7.07 11.45
N GLU A 186 -8.80 7.53 10.26
CA GLU A 186 -9.39 6.72 9.18
C GLU A 186 -8.43 5.64 8.67
N GLN A 187 -7.12 5.91 8.60
CA GLN A 187 -6.11 4.89 8.27
C GLN A 187 -6.09 3.76 9.31
N ILE A 188 -6.23 4.09 10.60
CA ILE A 188 -6.32 3.09 11.68
C ILE A 188 -7.56 2.20 11.51
N LEU A 189 -8.62 2.74 10.93
CA LEU A 189 -9.87 2.04 10.62
C LEU A 189 -9.84 1.31 9.27
N GLY A 190 -8.72 1.40 8.53
CA GLY A 190 -8.51 0.74 7.24
C GLY A 190 -8.99 1.55 6.02
N ASP A 191 -9.41 2.81 6.19
CA ASP A 191 -9.70 3.68 5.05
C ASP A 191 -8.43 4.39 4.58
N ARG A 192 -8.08 4.13 3.32
CA ARG A 192 -6.87 4.65 2.65
C ARG A 192 -7.22 5.62 1.51
N ARG A 193 -8.50 6.02 1.36
CA ARG A 193 -9.00 6.76 0.19
C ARG A 193 -9.13 8.26 0.41
N ASP A 194 -9.21 8.71 1.64
CA ASP A 194 -9.45 10.13 1.93
C ASP A 194 -8.14 10.93 1.91
N PRO A 195 -7.97 11.90 0.97
CA PRO A 195 -6.75 12.71 0.88
C PRO A 195 -6.52 13.58 2.13
N ARG A 196 -7.56 13.80 2.93
CA ARG A 196 -7.45 14.53 4.20
C ARG A 196 -6.71 13.74 5.29
N SER A 197 -6.39 12.46 5.04
CA SER A 197 -5.44 11.71 5.88
C SER A 197 -4.05 12.32 5.85
N ASP A 198 -3.60 12.81 4.69
CA ASP A 198 -2.32 13.51 4.56
C ASP A 198 -2.33 14.86 5.29
N LEU A 199 -3.48 15.55 5.32
CA LEU A 199 -3.65 16.80 6.07
C LEU A 199 -3.58 16.57 7.58
N PHE A 200 -4.08 15.42 8.07
CA PHE A 200 -3.90 15.05 9.47
C PHE A 200 -2.42 14.82 9.81
N ALA A 201 -1.70 14.10 8.97
CA ALA A 201 -0.28 13.85 9.14
C ALA A 201 0.53 15.15 9.10
N LEU A 202 0.20 16.08 8.19
CA LEU A 202 0.78 17.43 8.17
C LEU A 202 0.42 18.21 9.45
N GLY A 203 -0.80 18.10 9.96
CA GLY A 203 -1.20 18.68 11.25
C GLY A 203 -0.36 18.14 12.42
N VAL A 204 -0.01 16.85 12.42
CA VAL A 204 0.94 16.27 13.38
C VAL A 204 2.33 16.90 13.27
N LEU A 205 2.82 17.10 12.03
CA LEU A 205 4.10 17.78 11.78
C LEU A 205 4.10 19.23 12.28
N LEU A 206 3.09 20.01 11.93
CA LEU A 206 2.94 21.40 12.36
C LEU A 206 2.91 21.50 13.88
N TYR A 207 2.16 20.63 14.54
CA TYR A 207 2.13 20.55 16.01
C TYR A 207 3.52 20.24 16.58
N PHE A 208 4.18 19.21 16.03
CA PHE A 208 5.48 18.76 16.50
C PHE A 208 6.57 19.84 16.30
N PHE A 209 6.62 20.43 15.12
CA PHE A 209 7.61 21.46 14.80
C PHE A 209 7.43 22.74 15.64
N SER A 210 6.19 23.10 15.95
CA SER A 210 5.89 24.29 16.72
C SER A 210 5.99 24.13 18.24
N THR A 211 5.88 22.88 18.76
CA THR A 211 5.85 22.62 20.22
C THR A 211 7.02 21.77 20.73
N GLY A 212 7.78 21.12 19.84
CA GLY A 212 8.84 20.17 20.20
C GLY A 212 8.35 18.79 20.64
N VAL A 213 7.03 18.59 20.72
CA VAL A 213 6.44 17.28 21.15
C VAL A 213 5.34 16.82 20.21
N ARG A 214 5.20 15.53 20.00
CA ARG A 214 4.13 14.98 19.17
C ARG A 214 2.77 15.03 19.88
N PRO A 215 1.66 15.37 19.16
CA PRO A 215 0.34 15.56 19.78
C PRO A 215 -0.22 14.30 20.45
N PHE A 216 0.09 13.12 19.91
CA PHE A 216 -0.35 11.82 20.40
C PHE A 216 0.81 10.97 20.95
N GLY A 217 2.03 11.54 21.07
CA GLY A 217 3.24 10.85 21.49
C GLY A 217 3.70 9.80 20.49
N ASP A 218 4.49 8.83 20.97
CA ASP A 218 4.96 7.66 20.20
C ASP A 218 4.17 6.42 20.61
N PRO A 219 3.08 6.09 19.89
CA PRO A 219 2.23 4.99 20.28
C PRO A 219 2.91 3.64 19.98
N LYS A 220 3.25 2.91 21.03
CA LYS A 220 3.69 1.52 20.93
C LYS A 220 2.48 0.61 21.05
N GLY A 221 2.12 -0.08 19.95
CA GLY A 221 1.03 -1.04 19.86
C GLY A 221 -0.37 -0.46 19.65
N LYS A 222 -1.27 -1.31 19.14
CA LYS A 222 -2.62 -1.00 18.63
C LYS A 222 -3.47 -0.17 19.59
N ARG A 223 -3.49 -0.52 20.89
CA ARG A 223 -4.32 0.18 21.90
C ARG A 223 -3.92 1.67 22.07
N ARG A 224 -2.61 1.98 22.01
CA ARG A 224 -2.14 3.37 22.12
C ARG A 224 -2.39 4.13 20.83
N LEU A 225 -2.22 3.47 19.68
CA LEU A 225 -2.51 4.03 18.36
C LEU A 225 -3.99 4.44 18.25
N GLN A 226 -4.92 3.58 18.70
CA GLN A 226 -6.36 3.83 18.64
C GLN A 226 -6.84 5.00 19.52
N ARG A 227 -6.04 5.49 20.48
CA ARG A 227 -6.47 6.60 21.37
C ARG A 227 -6.87 7.86 20.62
N ARG A 228 -6.26 8.14 19.45
CA ARG A 228 -6.61 9.31 18.63
C ARG A 228 -8.00 9.24 18.01
N LEU A 229 -8.67 8.08 18.03
CA LEU A 229 -10.05 7.94 17.57
C LEU A 229 -11.06 8.62 18.48
N TRP A 230 -10.73 8.86 19.76
CA TRP A 230 -11.65 9.43 20.76
C TRP A 230 -11.03 10.49 21.65
N ARG A 231 -9.73 10.75 21.53
CA ARG A 231 -9.01 11.68 22.40
C ARG A 231 -8.29 12.75 21.58
N ASP A 232 -8.69 14.00 21.77
CA ASP A 232 -8.01 15.13 21.16
C ASP A 232 -6.60 15.34 21.73
N PRO A 233 -5.71 15.98 20.96
CA PRO A 233 -4.40 16.37 21.43
C PRO A 233 -4.49 17.42 22.55
N VAL A 234 -3.40 17.62 23.29
CA VAL A 234 -3.26 18.80 24.15
C VAL A 234 -3.25 20.04 23.27
N PRO A 235 -4.07 21.08 23.54
CA PRO A 235 -3.99 22.32 22.75
C PRO A 235 -2.57 22.89 22.76
N PRO A 236 -2.02 23.34 21.62
CA PRO A 236 -0.67 23.92 21.54
C PRO A 236 -0.43 25.06 22.51
N ARG A 237 -1.40 25.97 22.67
CA ARG A 237 -1.34 27.11 23.62
C ARG A 237 -1.21 26.67 25.09
N LYS A 238 -1.63 25.45 25.43
CA LYS A 238 -1.37 24.89 26.76
C LYS A 238 0.08 24.45 26.93
N ARG A 239 0.80 24.18 25.83
CA ARG A 239 2.22 23.82 25.82
C ARG A 239 3.11 25.06 25.83
N ARG A 240 2.73 26.04 25.03
CA ARG A 240 3.46 27.32 24.83
C ARG A 240 2.45 28.45 24.92
N ALA A 241 2.57 29.29 25.95
CA ALA A 241 1.63 30.39 26.20
C ALA A 241 1.66 31.48 25.07
N ASP A 242 2.80 31.60 24.41
CA ASP A 242 3.04 32.52 23.29
C ASP A 242 2.50 31.97 21.93
N PHE A 243 1.90 30.76 21.92
CA PHE A 243 1.45 30.12 20.67
C PHE A 243 0.34 30.92 20.00
N PRO A 244 0.49 31.30 18.69
CA PRO A 244 -0.48 32.15 18.00
C PRO A 244 -1.86 31.49 17.87
N PRO A 245 -2.96 32.23 18.15
CA PRO A 245 -4.32 31.70 18.02
C PRO A 245 -4.64 31.15 16.63
N TRP A 246 -4.20 31.83 15.57
CA TRP A 246 -4.42 31.44 14.19
C TRP A 246 -3.73 30.11 13.85
N LEU A 247 -2.49 29.89 14.33
CA LEU A 247 -1.78 28.65 14.08
C LEU A 247 -2.39 27.50 14.89
N GLN A 248 -2.87 27.76 16.12
CA GLN A 248 -3.62 26.77 16.89
C GLN A 248 -4.92 26.35 16.17
N GLU A 249 -5.66 27.30 15.61
CA GLU A 249 -6.86 27.03 14.81
C GLU A 249 -6.55 26.04 13.68
N ILE A 250 -5.53 26.36 12.87
CA ILE A 250 -5.12 25.52 11.73
C ILE A 250 -4.69 24.14 12.19
N VAL A 251 -3.79 24.07 13.18
CA VAL A 251 -3.24 22.78 13.67
C VAL A 251 -4.35 21.89 14.24
N LEU A 252 -5.22 22.43 15.11
CA LEU A 252 -6.30 21.65 15.70
C LEU A 252 -7.36 21.24 14.66
N ARG A 253 -7.59 22.08 13.64
CA ARG A 253 -8.48 21.72 12.53
C ARG A 253 -7.92 20.55 11.70
N CYS A 254 -6.63 20.52 11.42
CA CYS A 254 -5.99 19.37 10.76
C CYS A 254 -6.11 18.10 11.60
N LEU A 255 -6.07 18.19 12.93
CA LEU A 255 -6.09 17.06 13.86
C LEU A 255 -7.49 16.60 14.28
N GLU A 256 -8.56 17.14 13.66
CA GLU A 256 -9.92 16.64 13.88
C GLU A 256 -10.02 15.15 13.53
N VAL A 257 -10.75 14.41 14.37
CA VAL A 257 -10.92 12.96 14.18
C VAL A 257 -11.70 12.68 12.91
N ASP A 258 -12.81 13.41 12.68
CA ASP A 258 -13.58 13.28 11.45
C ASP A 258 -12.96 14.14 10.34
N PRO A 259 -12.56 13.52 9.20
CA PRO A 259 -12.02 14.25 8.06
C PRO A 259 -12.88 15.39 7.54
N VAL A 260 -14.22 15.30 7.69
CA VAL A 260 -15.16 16.34 7.25
C VAL A 260 -14.93 17.69 7.96
N HIS A 261 -14.42 17.66 9.18
CA HIS A 261 -14.15 18.86 9.96
C HIS A 261 -12.77 19.46 9.71
N ARG A 262 -11.90 18.78 8.95
CA ARG A 262 -10.58 19.28 8.54
C ARG A 262 -10.71 20.32 7.42
N HIS A 263 -9.59 20.81 6.92
CA HIS A 263 -9.55 21.58 5.68
C HIS A 263 -10.07 20.72 4.53
N PRO A 264 -10.89 21.27 3.63
CA PRO A 264 -11.48 20.47 2.52
C PRO A 264 -10.43 20.02 1.51
N THR A 265 -9.39 20.81 1.29
CA THR A 265 -8.28 20.52 0.38
C THR A 265 -6.93 20.96 0.98
N ALA A 266 -5.85 20.42 0.42
CA ALA A 266 -4.50 20.83 0.78
C ALA A 266 -4.21 22.28 0.33
N ALA A 267 -4.78 22.73 -0.79
CA ALA A 267 -4.69 24.12 -1.25
C ALA A 267 -5.27 25.10 -0.23
N GLN A 268 -6.45 24.78 0.38
CA GLN A 268 -7.02 25.63 1.42
C GLN A 268 -6.13 25.69 2.67
N LEU A 269 -5.54 24.58 3.05
CA LEU A 269 -4.57 24.54 4.16
C LEU A 269 -3.33 25.40 3.86
N ALA A 270 -2.79 25.29 2.62
CA ALA A 270 -1.67 26.10 2.19
C ALA A 270 -1.99 27.60 2.24
N PHE A 271 -3.19 27.97 1.79
CA PHE A 271 -3.67 29.35 1.83
C PHE A 271 -3.78 29.88 3.26
N ASP A 272 -4.43 29.14 4.16
CA ASP A 272 -4.61 29.55 5.57
C ASP A 272 -3.24 29.70 6.28
N LEU A 273 -2.26 28.85 5.98
CA LEU A 273 -0.90 28.96 6.52
C LEU A 273 -0.13 30.16 5.97
N ALA A 274 -0.34 30.53 4.70
CA ALA A 274 0.31 31.68 4.07
C ALA A 274 -0.34 33.02 4.45
N HIS A 275 -1.63 33.01 4.84
CA HIS A 275 -2.43 34.20 5.13
C HIS A 275 -3.01 34.18 6.55
N PRO A 276 -2.17 34.29 7.60
CA PRO A 276 -2.61 34.16 8.99
C PRO A 276 -3.75 35.12 9.40
N LEU A 277 -3.81 36.30 8.79
CA LEU A 277 -4.81 37.34 9.10
C LEU A 277 -6.20 37.00 8.48
N GLU A 278 -6.23 36.17 7.45
CA GLU A 278 -7.46 35.76 6.79
C GLU A 278 -8.03 34.45 7.38
N THR A 279 -7.26 33.78 8.24
CA THR A 279 -7.71 32.56 8.89
C THR A 279 -8.92 32.81 9.79
N LYS A 280 -10.04 32.14 9.50
CA LYS A 280 -11.25 32.23 10.31
C LYS A 280 -11.05 31.56 11.67
N LEU A 281 -11.00 32.34 12.74
CA LEU A 281 -10.87 31.81 14.09
C LEU A 281 -12.20 31.25 14.60
N THR A 282 -12.13 30.10 15.26
CA THR A 282 -13.25 29.43 15.94
C THR A 282 -12.89 29.17 17.40
N GLY A 283 -13.73 28.44 18.12
CA GLY A 283 -13.40 28.02 19.50
C GLY A 283 -12.11 27.19 19.64
N ARG A 284 -11.55 26.69 18.53
CA ARG A 284 -10.24 25.99 18.52
C ARG A 284 -9.10 26.95 18.86
N SER A 285 -9.15 28.18 18.35
CA SER A 285 -8.10 29.21 18.58
C SER A 285 -7.91 29.57 20.06
N GLU A 286 -8.99 29.48 20.86
CA GLU A 286 -8.99 29.81 22.29
C GLU A 286 -8.90 28.59 23.21
N ARG A 287 -8.91 27.40 22.65
CA ARG A 287 -8.93 26.15 23.41
C ARG A 287 -7.69 25.98 24.27
N MET A 288 -7.85 25.93 25.59
CA MET A 288 -6.78 25.76 26.57
C MET A 288 -6.87 24.45 27.36
N LYS A 289 -8.03 23.79 27.32
CA LYS A 289 -8.28 22.59 28.11
C LYS A 289 -8.37 21.36 27.20
N ARG A 290 -7.90 20.23 27.71
CA ARG A 290 -8.23 18.92 27.13
C ARG A 290 -9.72 18.63 27.30
N ASP A 291 -10.21 17.70 26.49
CA ASP A 291 -11.56 17.20 26.68
C ASP A 291 -11.79 16.66 28.09
N PRO A 292 -12.96 16.94 28.69
CA PRO A 292 -13.32 16.32 29.95
C PRO A 292 -13.41 14.80 29.80
N ILE A 293 -13.04 14.08 30.86
CA ILE A 293 -13.02 12.60 30.87
C ILE A 293 -14.36 12.01 30.43
N GLY A 294 -15.48 12.64 30.81
CA GLY A 294 -16.82 12.22 30.39
C GLY A 294 -17.02 12.24 28.86
N ALA A 295 -16.56 13.29 28.19
CA ALA A 295 -16.63 13.39 26.71
C ALA A 295 -15.76 12.31 26.04
N VAL A 296 -14.57 12.01 26.59
CA VAL A 296 -13.69 10.94 26.09
C VAL A 296 -14.35 9.56 26.25
N ILE A 297 -14.99 9.31 27.40
CA ILE A 297 -15.72 8.05 27.68
C ILE A 297 -16.91 7.94 26.71
N GLN A 298 -17.71 9.01 26.58
CA GLN A 298 -18.84 9.06 25.66
C GLN A 298 -18.42 8.74 24.23
N ARG A 299 -17.38 9.40 23.69
CA ARG A 299 -16.84 9.13 22.35
C ARG A 299 -16.33 7.70 22.19
N ARG A 300 -15.69 7.14 23.24
CA ARG A 300 -15.15 5.77 23.19
C ARG A 300 -16.23 4.71 23.08
N PHE A 301 -17.36 4.92 23.75
CA PHE A 301 -18.48 3.96 23.83
C PHE A 301 -19.64 4.29 22.91
N HIS A 302 -19.60 5.42 22.18
CA HIS A 302 -20.63 5.77 21.22
C HIS A 302 -20.34 5.06 19.88
N PRO A 303 -21.20 4.09 19.47
CA PRO A 303 -20.97 3.32 18.25
C PRO A 303 -20.93 4.20 17.00
N ASP A 304 -21.63 5.34 17.00
CA ASP A 304 -21.71 6.25 15.85
C ASP A 304 -20.39 7.00 15.59
N PHE A 305 -19.55 7.23 16.57
CA PHE A 305 -18.30 7.96 16.39
C PHE A 305 -17.25 7.13 15.60
N ALA A 306 -17.18 5.82 15.88
CA ALA A 306 -16.35 4.89 15.10
C ALA A 306 -17.06 4.46 13.80
N PHE A 307 -18.41 4.55 13.74
CA PHE A 307 -19.22 4.16 12.58
C PHE A 307 -19.48 5.31 11.60
N ALA A 308 -19.48 6.58 12.00
CA ALA A 308 -19.57 7.70 11.07
C ALA A 308 -18.36 7.69 10.12
N ALA A 309 -17.15 7.49 10.64
CA ALA A 309 -15.95 7.30 9.82
C ALA A 309 -16.05 6.02 8.94
N ARG A 310 -16.60 4.92 9.47
CA ARG A 310 -16.85 3.68 8.70
C ARG A 310 -17.97 3.82 7.67
N ARG A 311 -19.06 4.55 7.95
CA ARG A 311 -20.14 4.76 6.99
C ARG A 311 -19.72 5.66 5.84
N GLN A 312 -18.89 6.68 6.08
CA GLN A 312 -18.33 7.51 5.01
C GLN A 312 -17.29 6.73 4.18
N ALA A 313 -16.53 5.83 4.81
CA ALA A 313 -15.63 4.91 4.13
C ALA A 313 -16.40 3.85 3.31
N ALA A 314 -17.59 3.44 3.75
CA ALA A 314 -18.44 2.46 3.08
C ALA A 314 -19.47 3.06 2.13
N ALA A 315 -19.76 4.37 2.20
CA ALA A 315 -20.62 5.02 1.22
C ALA A 315 -19.91 4.98 -0.15
N PRO A 316 -20.54 4.38 -1.16
CA PRO A 316 -20.00 4.49 -2.51
C PRO A 316 -20.06 5.98 -2.87
N ARG A 317 -18.91 6.68 -2.84
CA ARG A 317 -18.77 7.83 -3.70
C ARG A 317 -18.81 7.25 -5.10
N VAL A 318 -19.97 7.37 -5.72
CA VAL A 318 -20.16 7.09 -7.13
C VAL A 318 -19.32 8.10 -7.89
N SER A 319 -18.01 7.82 -8.02
CA SER A 319 -17.34 8.14 -9.25
C SER A 319 -17.93 7.13 -10.23
N ALA A 320 -18.68 7.61 -11.19
CA ALA A 320 -19.17 6.85 -12.32
C ALA A 320 -17.98 6.50 -13.26
N SER A 321 -17.01 5.74 -12.76
CA SER A 321 -16.19 4.84 -13.54
C SER A 321 -16.71 3.45 -13.19
N SER A 322 -17.28 2.76 -14.15
CA SER A 322 -17.64 1.35 -14.07
C SER A 322 -16.47 0.63 -13.37
N THR A 323 -16.71 0.13 -12.15
CA THR A 323 -15.71 -0.72 -11.52
C THR A 323 -15.59 -1.94 -12.42
N ALA A 324 -14.47 -2.03 -13.14
CA ALA A 324 -14.17 -3.19 -13.95
C ALA A 324 -14.32 -4.45 -13.08
N PRO A 325 -14.99 -5.51 -13.58
CA PRO A 325 -15.21 -6.71 -12.80
C PRO A 325 -13.87 -7.32 -12.38
N ILE A 326 -13.81 -7.83 -11.15
CA ILE A 326 -12.62 -8.45 -10.60
C ILE A 326 -12.74 -9.96 -10.72
N VAL A 327 -11.79 -10.58 -11.44
CA VAL A 327 -11.65 -12.02 -11.57
C VAL A 327 -10.47 -12.49 -10.73
N ALA A 328 -10.73 -13.19 -9.64
CA ALA A 328 -9.69 -13.82 -8.82
C ALA A 328 -9.29 -15.17 -9.39
N VAL A 329 -8.01 -15.37 -9.66
CA VAL A 329 -7.46 -16.64 -10.17
C VAL A 329 -6.63 -17.28 -9.07
N ALA A 330 -7.16 -18.34 -8.43
CA ALA A 330 -6.44 -19.06 -7.39
C ALA A 330 -5.54 -20.15 -7.99
N ILE A 331 -4.23 -19.97 -7.84
CA ILE A 331 -3.18 -20.77 -8.47
C ILE A 331 -2.44 -21.56 -7.40
N ASP A 332 -2.39 -22.87 -7.56
CA ASP A 332 -1.60 -23.75 -6.73
C ASP A 332 -0.25 -24.03 -7.40
N LEU A 333 0.81 -23.41 -6.86
CA LEU A 333 2.18 -23.45 -7.41
C LEU A 333 2.98 -24.70 -6.99
N ALA A 334 2.32 -25.77 -6.54
CA ALA A 334 3.05 -26.99 -6.22
C ALA A 334 3.51 -27.74 -7.49
N GLU A 335 4.62 -28.47 -7.35
CA GLU A 335 5.23 -29.24 -8.43
C GLU A 335 4.23 -30.20 -9.13
N GLY A 336 4.39 -30.40 -10.43
CA GLY A 336 3.53 -31.30 -11.23
C GLY A 336 2.18 -30.71 -11.65
N SER A 337 1.95 -29.42 -11.45
CA SER A 337 0.68 -28.74 -11.78
C SER A 337 0.64 -28.12 -13.20
N GLU A 338 1.69 -28.27 -14.02
CA GLU A 338 1.80 -27.55 -15.30
C GLU A 338 0.61 -27.76 -16.27
N PRO A 339 0.07 -28.99 -16.48
CA PRO A 339 -1.10 -29.15 -17.33
C PRO A 339 -2.34 -28.42 -16.81
N LEU A 340 -2.49 -28.33 -15.48
CA LEU A 340 -3.58 -27.57 -14.86
C LEU A 340 -3.34 -26.06 -15.00
N HIS A 341 -2.11 -25.61 -14.92
CA HIS A 341 -1.72 -24.22 -15.15
C HIS A 341 -2.03 -23.77 -16.58
N GLU A 342 -1.75 -24.60 -17.58
CA GLU A 342 -2.11 -24.32 -18.97
C GLU A 342 -3.63 -24.22 -19.15
N ALA A 343 -4.39 -25.15 -18.58
CA ALA A 343 -5.85 -25.11 -18.63
C ALA A 343 -6.44 -23.88 -17.91
N LEU A 344 -5.83 -23.45 -16.81
CA LEU A 344 -6.18 -22.21 -16.10
C LEU A 344 -5.90 -20.99 -16.97
N ARG A 345 -4.69 -20.88 -17.56
CA ARG A 345 -4.33 -19.78 -18.47
C ARG A 345 -5.31 -19.69 -19.65
N ALA A 346 -5.61 -20.82 -20.29
CA ALA A 346 -6.57 -20.86 -21.39
C ALA A 346 -7.99 -20.44 -20.96
N THR A 347 -8.39 -20.74 -19.72
CA THR A 347 -9.68 -20.33 -19.17
C THR A 347 -9.69 -18.82 -18.89
N VAL A 348 -8.63 -18.28 -18.30
CA VAL A 348 -8.45 -16.83 -18.07
C VAL A 348 -8.51 -16.08 -19.41
N GLN A 349 -7.85 -16.58 -20.44
CA GLN A 349 -7.83 -15.94 -21.76
C GLN A 349 -9.22 -15.91 -22.40
N ARG A 350 -10.02 -16.98 -22.28
CA ARG A 350 -11.43 -16.99 -22.73
C ARG A 350 -12.32 -16.03 -21.95
N ILE A 351 -12.10 -15.90 -20.64
CA ILE A 351 -12.84 -14.92 -19.83
C ILE A 351 -12.51 -13.49 -20.27
N LEU A 352 -11.26 -13.22 -20.62
CA LEU A 352 -10.85 -11.93 -21.19
C LEU A 352 -11.56 -11.54 -22.47
N GLU A 353 -11.78 -12.50 -23.36
CA GLU A 353 -12.50 -12.26 -24.61
C GLU A 353 -13.95 -11.82 -24.35
N THR A 354 -14.53 -12.29 -23.25
CA THR A 354 -15.92 -11.95 -22.85
C THR A 354 -16.00 -10.72 -21.94
N LEU A 355 -14.96 -10.45 -21.16
CA LEU A 355 -14.88 -9.33 -20.20
C LEU A 355 -13.57 -8.52 -20.44
N PRO A 356 -13.50 -7.75 -21.54
CA PRO A 356 -12.26 -7.08 -21.95
C PRO A 356 -11.73 -6.06 -20.93
N ASP A 357 -12.60 -5.51 -20.07
CA ASP A 357 -12.24 -4.55 -19.03
C ASP A 357 -11.94 -5.17 -17.66
N ALA A 358 -12.07 -6.50 -17.52
CA ALA A 358 -11.87 -7.18 -16.24
C ALA A 358 -10.44 -7.02 -15.73
N ARG A 359 -10.32 -6.85 -14.40
CA ARG A 359 -9.06 -6.94 -13.66
C ARG A 359 -8.89 -8.36 -13.15
N PHE A 360 -7.70 -8.92 -13.30
CA PHE A 360 -7.34 -10.25 -12.82
C PHE A 360 -6.46 -10.17 -11.58
N ALA A 361 -6.90 -10.78 -10.50
CA ALA A 361 -6.12 -10.93 -9.27
C ALA A 361 -5.61 -12.37 -9.18
N CYS A 362 -4.32 -12.59 -9.44
CA CYS A 362 -3.67 -13.90 -9.32
C CYS A 362 -3.34 -14.13 -7.84
N LEU A 363 -3.94 -15.16 -7.25
CA LEU A 363 -3.81 -15.48 -5.83
C LEU A 363 -3.03 -16.79 -5.65
N ASN A 364 -2.04 -16.77 -4.77
CA ASN A 364 -1.48 -18.00 -4.18
C ASN A 364 -1.65 -17.95 -2.67
N VAL A 365 -1.94 -19.08 -2.03
CA VAL A 365 -2.03 -19.17 -0.57
C VAL A 365 -0.83 -19.92 -0.03
N LEU A 366 0.03 -19.20 0.68
CA LEU A 366 1.14 -19.78 1.44
C LEU A 366 0.60 -20.37 2.74
N LYS A 367 0.58 -21.69 2.82
CA LYS A 367 0.02 -22.41 3.98
C LYS A 367 1.02 -22.44 5.13
N HIS A 368 0.63 -21.87 6.28
CA HIS A 368 1.36 -22.00 7.52
C HIS A 368 0.91 -23.22 8.32
N HIS A 369 1.87 -23.92 8.94
CA HIS A 369 1.57 -24.98 9.88
C HIS A 369 1.46 -24.42 11.30
N ARG A 370 0.40 -24.80 12.05
CA ARG A 370 0.11 -24.29 13.41
C ARG A 370 1.21 -24.54 14.45
N ILE A 371 2.20 -25.38 14.18
CA ILE A 371 3.18 -25.90 15.16
C ILE A 371 4.64 -25.65 14.72
N ALA A 372 4.89 -25.06 13.55
CA ALA A 372 6.25 -24.85 13.07
C ALA A 372 6.79 -23.51 13.59
N ILE A 373 7.96 -23.57 14.22
CA ILE A 373 8.77 -22.40 14.56
C ILE A 373 9.22 -21.78 13.25
N ASP A 374 8.85 -20.53 13.05
CA ASP A 374 9.19 -19.60 11.97
C ASP A 374 9.53 -20.23 10.60
N THR A 375 8.57 -20.15 9.66
CA THR A 375 8.69 -20.71 8.31
C THR A 375 8.56 -19.67 7.22
N THR A 376 8.92 -18.42 7.49
CA THR A 376 8.90 -17.33 6.51
C THR A 376 9.97 -17.50 5.43
N LEU A 377 10.97 -18.36 5.69
CA LEU A 377 12.07 -18.67 4.81
C LEU A 377 12.01 -20.08 4.26
N ASP A 378 12.57 -20.26 3.06
CA ASP A 378 12.87 -21.58 2.49
C ASP A 378 14.18 -22.15 3.03
N GLU A 379 14.55 -23.36 2.57
CA GLU A 379 15.77 -24.05 3.00
C GLU A 379 17.06 -23.31 2.58
N GLU A 380 16.97 -22.41 1.60
CA GLU A 380 18.07 -21.57 1.13
C GLU A 380 18.09 -20.17 1.77
N GLY A 381 17.24 -19.91 2.77
CA GLY A 381 17.16 -18.63 3.48
C GLY A 381 16.50 -17.51 2.69
N ARG A 382 15.64 -17.81 1.71
CA ARG A 382 14.89 -16.85 0.91
C ARG A 382 13.46 -16.70 1.44
N SER A 383 12.88 -15.50 1.34
CA SER A 383 11.49 -15.26 1.68
C SER A 383 10.56 -16.12 0.81
N LYS A 384 9.80 -17.02 1.44
CA LYS A 384 8.78 -17.85 0.75
C LYS A 384 7.73 -16.99 0.06
N HIS A 385 7.35 -15.87 0.67
CA HIS A 385 6.41 -14.91 0.08
C HIS A 385 6.94 -14.37 -1.26
N LEU A 386 8.19 -13.90 -1.29
CA LEU A 386 8.82 -13.40 -2.52
C LEU A 386 8.94 -14.49 -3.58
N THR A 387 9.37 -15.69 -3.20
CA THR A 387 9.47 -16.82 -4.12
C THR A 387 8.13 -17.11 -4.79
N ARG A 388 7.04 -17.16 -4.01
CA ARG A 388 5.68 -17.36 -4.53
C ARG A 388 5.20 -16.21 -5.41
N LEU A 389 5.55 -14.97 -5.07
CA LEU A 389 5.24 -13.82 -5.89
C LEU A 389 5.92 -13.87 -7.26
N VAL A 390 7.20 -14.24 -7.30
CA VAL A 390 7.97 -14.44 -8.55
C VAL A 390 7.35 -15.56 -9.39
N GLU A 391 7.02 -16.70 -8.76
CA GLU A 391 6.37 -17.83 -9.43
C GLU A 391 4.99 -17.44 -10.02
N LEU A 392 4.19 -16.64 -9.31
CA LEU A 392 2.92 -16.11 -9.83
C LEU A 392 3.12 -15.23 -11.06
N LYS A 393 4.13 -14.36 -11.03
CA LYS A 393 4.48 -13.49 -12.18
C LYS A 393 4.96 -14.31 -13.37
N GLN A 394 5.78 -15.34 -13.15
CA GLN A 394 6.21 -16.27 -14.20
C GLN A 394 5.02 -17.05 -14.77
N TRP A 395 4.10 -17.51 -13.92
CA TRP A 395 2.87 -18.18 -14.35
C TRP A 395 2.05 -17.30 -15.31
N ALA A 396 1.97 -16.00 -15.04
CA ALA A 396 1.18 -15.05 -15.83
C ALA A 396 1.92 -14.52 -17.08
N GLN A 397 3.22 -14.77 -17.26
CA GLN A 397 4.00 -14.27 -18.39
C GLN A 397 3.34 -14.52 -19.77
N PRO A 398 2.76 -15.71 -20.06
CA PRO A 398 2.08 -15.95 -21.33
C PRO A 398 0.82 -15.10 -21.55
N LEU A 399 0.31 -14.46 -20.49
CA LEU A 399 -0.85 -13.55 -20.51
C LEU A 399 -0.44 -12.09 -20.72
N ALA A 400 0.66 -11.82 -21.41
CA ALA A 400 1.31 -10.50 -21.56
C ALA A 400 0.38 -9.36 -22.07
N ALA A 401 -0.69 -9.69 -22.82
CA ALA A 401 -1.71 -8.71 -23.23
C ALA A 401 -2.45 -8.03 -22.06
N LEU A 402 -2.26 -8.53 -20.84
CA LEU A 402 -2.92 -8.08 -19.60
C LEU A 402 -2.02 -7.28 -18.66
N GLN A 403 -0.79 -6.97 -19.02
CA GLN A 403 0.24 -6.43 -18.11
C GLN A 403 -0.22 -5.30 -17.17
N ASN A 404 -1.19 -4.48 -17.58
CA ASN A 404 -1.73 -3.40 -16.76
C ASN A 404 -3.01 -3.74 -15.97
N ARG A 405 -3.50 -5.00 -16.06
CA ARG A 405 -4.77 -5.45 -15.46
C ARG A 405 -4.62 -6.70 -14.60
N ILE A 406 -3.41 -7.20 -14.45
CA ILE A 406 -3.10 -8.31 -13.55
C ILE A 406 -2.45 -7.78 -12.29
N THR A 407 -2.92 -8.26 -11.14
CA THR A 407 -2.29 -8.06 -9.83
C THR A 407 -1.93 -9.41 -9.24
N PHE A 408 -0.92 -9.44 -8.37
CA PHE A 408 -0.40 -10.65 -7.78
C PHE A 408 -0.48 -10.55 -6.26
N HIS A 409 -1.02 -11.58 -5.61
CA HIS A 409 -1.23 -11.58 -4.17
C HIS A 409 -0.81 -12.93 -3.59
N VAL A 410 0.01 -12.90 -2.55
CA VAL A 410 0.42 -14.08 -1.79
C VAL A 410 -0.23 -13.99 -0.40
N LEU A 411 -1.30 -14.73 -0.23
CA LEU A 411 -2.06 -14.76 1.02
C LEU A 411 -1.42 -15.75 2.00
N GLU A 412 -1.25 -15.37 3.24
CA GLU A 412 -0.69 -16.23 4.29
C GLU A 412 -1.81 -16.75 5.20
N SER A 413 -2.02 -18.07 5.24
CA SER A 413 -3.11 -18.65 6.03
C SER A 413 -2.85 -20.12 6.37
N THR A 414 -3.44 -20.56 7.49
CA THR A 414 -3.53 -21.99 7.83
C THR A 414 -4.64 -22.70 7.07
N ASP A 415 -5.59 -21.96 6.49
CA ASP A 415 -6.75 -22.46 5.74
C ASP A 415 -6.87 -21.76 4.39
N PRO A 416 -6.42 -22.38 3.29
CA PRO A 416 -6.45 -21.79 1.96
C PRO A 416 -7.87 -21.44 1.45
N ALA A 417 -8.88 -22.25 1.78
CA ALA A 417 -10.24 -21.96 1.33
C ALA A 417 -10.79 -20.70 2.02
N ALA A 418 -10.58 -20.61 3.32
CA ALA A 418 -10.98 -19.43 4.09
C ALA A 418 -10.28 -18.16 3.59
N ALA A 419 -8.98 -18.22 3.26
CA ALA A 419 -8.23 -17.08 2.74
C ALA A 419 -8.76 -16.58 1.40
N ILE A 420 -9.03 -17.49 0.45
CA ILE A 420 -9.60 -17.16 -0.86
C ILE A 420 -10.99 -16.53 -0.71
N LEU A 421 -11.85 -17.10 0.13
CA LEU A 421 -13.20 -16.60 0.38
C LEU A 421 -13.18 -15.22 1.04
N GLU A 422 -12.29 -15.04 2.00
CA GLU A 422 -12.10 -13.76 2.69
C GLU A 422 -11.58 -12.68 1.75
N TYR A 423 -10.61 -13.00 0.89
CA TYR A 423 -10.13 -12.10 -0.16
C TYR A 423 -11.27 -11.72 -1.10
N ALA A 424 -12.03 -12.70 -1.58
CA ALA A 424 -13.13 -12.47 -2.51
C ALA A 424 -14.22 -11.57 -1.92
N GLN A 425 -14.62 -11.80 -0.68
CA GLN A 425 -15.63 -11.00 0.01
C GLN A 425 -15.16 -9.56 0.25
N THR A 426 -13.91 -9.40 0.70
CA THR A 426 -13.36 -8.09 1.06
C THR A 426 -13.18 -7.21 -0.18
N ASN A 427 -12.67 -7.79 -1.26
CA ASN A 427 -12.33 -7.07 -2.48
C ASN A 427 -13.48 -7.08 -3.51
N ARG A 428 -14.66 -7.60 -3.12
CA ARG A 428 -15.86 -7.67 -3.99
C ARG A 428 -15.56 -8.34 -5.32
N VAL A 429 -14.90 -9.51 -5.26
CA VAL A 429 -14.60 -10.31 -6.44
C VAL A 429 -15.91 -10.79 -7.09
N ASP A 430 -16.02 -10.59 -8.39
CA ASP A 430 -17.20 -10.99 -9.18
C ASP A 430 -17.12 -12.45 -9.63
N HIS A 431 -15.89 -12.97 -9.79
CA HIS A 431 -15.67 -14.30 -10.32
C HIS A 431 -14.37 -14.91 -9.76
N ILE A 432 -14.45 -16.13 -9.23
CA ILE A 432 -13.29 -16.92 -8.82
C ILE A 432 -13.01 -17.99 -9.86
N VAL A 433 -11.78 -18.10 -10.35
CA VAL A 433 -11.29 -19.17 -11.21
C VAL A 433 -10.25 -19.95 -10.45
N MET A 434 -10.41 -21.27 -10.36
CA MET A 434 -9.47 -22.13 -9.63
C MET A 434 -9.36 -23.53 -10.23
N GLY A 435 -8.21 -24.16 -10.00
CA GLY A 435 -7.98 -25.54 -10.41
C GLY A 435 -8.54 -26.55 -9.41
N ALA A 436 -8.98 -27.71 -9.88
CA ALA A 436 -9.27 -28.85 -9.02
C ALA A 436 -8.22 -29.96 -9.24
N ARG A 437 -7.45 -30.29 -8.17
CA ARG A 437 -6.62 -31.49 -8.17
C ARG A 437 -7.49 -32.71 -7.91
N ALA A 438 -7.35 -33.76 -8.72
CA ALA A 438 -7.96 -35.05 -8.44
C ALA A 438 -7.19 -35.75 -7.30
N SER A 439 -7.84 -36.08 -6.20
CA SER A 439 -7.24 -36.98 -5.20
C SER A 439 -7.14 -38.41 -5.79
N SER A 440 -6.07 -39.11 -5.47
CA SER A 440 -5.61 -40.34 -6.10
C SER A 440 -6.56 -41.56 -6.00
N THR A 441 -7.63 -41.53 -5.21
CA THR A 441 -8.51 -42.67 -4.93
C THR A 441 -9.98 -42.47 -5.31
N LEU A 442 -10.47 -41.26 -5.47
CA LEU A 442 -11.84 -40.96 -5.90
C LEU A 442 -11.81 -39.80 -6.94
N ARG A 443 -11.51 -40.17 -8.18
CA ARG A 443 -11.38 -39.28 -9.35
C ARG A 443 -12.63 -38.44 -9.69
N THR A 444 -13.68 -38.50 -8.89
CA THR A 444 -14.96 -37.82 -9.13
C THR A 444 -15.22 -36.62 -8.24
N LEU A 445 -14.47 -36.42 -7.16
CA LEU A 445 -14.70 -35.32 -6.19
C LEU A 445 -13.76 -34.14 -6.43
N LEU A 446 -14.27 -32.94 -6.15
CA LEU A 446 -13.48 -31.73 -6.04
C LEU A 446 -12.48 -31.88 -4.89
N GLY A 447 -11.29 -31.28 -5.01
CA GLY A 447 -10.36 -31.18 -3.88
C GLY A 447 -10.99 -30.37 -2.73
N SER A 448 -10.54 -30.60 -1.50
CA SER A 448 -11.13 -29.97 -0.29
C SER A 448 -11.26 -28.45 -0.38
N VAL A 449 -10.23 -27.77 -0.89
CA VAL A 449 -10.24 -26.30 -1.06
C VAL A 449 -11.28 -25.86 -2.09
N SER A 450 -11.30 -26.48 -3.27
CA SER A 450 -12.25 -26.12 -4.33
C SER A 450 -13.70 -26.45 -3.95
N GLN A 451 -13.93 -27.55 -3.23
CA GLN A 451 -15.25 -27.90 -2.72
C GLN A 451 -15.77 -26.84 -1.72
N GLU A 452 -14.93 -26.41 -0.81
CA GLU A 452 -15.30 -25.41 0.20
C GLU A 452 -15.54 -24.04 -0.42
N VAL A 453 -14.67 -23.62 -1.36
CA VAL A 453 -14.85 -22.34 -2.07
C VAL A 453 -16.15 -22.34 -2.88
N VAL A 454 -16.45 -23.41 -3.64
CA VAL A 454 -17.72 -23.53 -4.40
C VAL A 454 -18.92 -23.47 -3.48
N ALA A 455 -18.86 -24.11 -2.31
CA ALA A 455 -19.98 -24.15 -1.37
C ALA A 455 -20.26 -22.82 -0.67
N LYS A 456 -19.24 -21.96 -0.48
CA LYS A 456 -19.34 -20.76 0.38
C LYS A 456 -19.16 -19.44 -0.35
N ALA A 457 -18.70 -19.43 -1.61
CA ALA A 457 -18.48 -18.21 -2.36
C ALA A 457 -19.81 -17.48 -2.62
N ALA A 458 -19.80 -16.14 -2.46
CA ALA A 458 -20.92 -15.25 -2.76
C ALA A 458 -20.92 -14.75 -4.22
N CYS A 459 -19.94 -15.20 -5.03
CA CYS A 459 -19.76 -14.83 -6.43
C CYS A 459 -19.67 -16.07 -7.33
N THR A 460 -19.57 -15.87 -8.65
CA THR A 460 -19.38 -16.96 -9.62
C THR A 460 -18.08 -17.70 -9.34
N VAL A 461 -18.10 -19.03 -9.44
CA VAL A 461 -16.89 -19.87 -9.30
C VAL A 461 -16.76 -20.79 -10.51
N THR A 462 -15.63 -20.68 -11.22
CA THR A 462 -15.23 -21.60 -12.28
C THR A 462 -14.15 -22.54 -11.76
N VAL A 463 -14.43 -23.85 -11.78
CA VAL A 463 -13.46 -24.88 -11.42
C VAL A 463 -12.93 -25.54 -12.67
N VAL A 464 -11.63 -25.36 -12.93
CA VAL A 464 -10.92 -25.90 -14.08
C VAL A 464 -10.44 -27.30 -13.73
N ARG A 465 -10.76 -28.26 -14.58
CA ARG A 465 -10.32 -29.68 -14.48
C ARG A 465 -9.57 -30.08 -15.73
N LEU A 466 -8.60 -30.98 -15.57
CA LEU A 466 -7.97 -31.61 -16.72
C LEU A 466 -8.95 -32.56 -17.39
N PRO A 467 -9.01 -32.61 -18.75
CA PRO A 467 -9.75 -33.62 -19.46
C PRO A 467 -9.26 -35.00 -19.02
N ARG A 468 -10.17 -35.95 -18.90
CA ARG A 468 -9.78 -37.35 -18.72
C ARG A 468 -9.02 -37.78 -19.98
N ALA A 469 -7.82 -38.34 -19.83
CA ALA A 469 -7.25 -39.14 -20.88
C ALA A 469 -8.28 -40.27 -21.16
N PHE A 470 -8.88 -40.27 -22.36
CA PHE A 470 -9.63 -41.43 -22.82
C PHE A 470 -8.65 -42.59 -22.83
N ASP A 471 -8.88 -43.64 -22.02
CA ASP A 471 -8.25 -44.92 -22.17
C ASP A 471 -8.66 -45.49 -23.55
N ALA A 472 -7.94 -45.09 -24.58
CA ALA A 472 -7.97 -45.78 -25.87
C ALA A 472 -7.13 -47.05 -25.72
N GLY A 473 -7.68 -48.08 -25.11
CA GLY A 473 -6.94 -49.31 -24.88
C GLY A 473 -7.71 -50.41 -24.16
N ALA A 474 -8.97 -50.63 -24.51
CA ALA A 474 -9.59 -51.95 -24.34
C ALA A 474 -9.83 -52.50 -25.75
N GLY A 475 -8.76 -53.03 -26.34
CA GLY A 475 -8.85 -53.78 -27.57
C GLY A 475 -9.74 -55.00 -27.37
N GLU A 476 -10.87 -55.03 -28.03
CA GLU A 476 -11.61 -56.26 -28.27
C GLU A 476 -10.70 -57.24 -28.99
N SER A 477 -10.34 -58.32 -28.30
CA SER A 477 -9.79 -59.51 -28.96
C SER A 477 -10.86 -60.12 -29.86
N PRO A 478 -10.57 -60.44 -31.14
CA PRO A 478 -11.54 -61.10 -32.03
C PRO A 478 -11.87 -62.51 -31.52
N PRO A 479 -13.11 -62.91 -31.64
CA PRO A 479 -13.50 -64.27 -31.23
C PRO A 479 -12.79 -65.33 -32.06
N ALA A 480 -12.22 -66.33 -31.38
CA ALA A 480 -11.62 -67.49 -32.00
C ALA A 480 -12.69 -68.29 -32.76
N THR A 481 -12.51 -68.42 -34.07
CA THR A 481 -13.25 -69.36 -34.93
C THR A 481 -12.89 -70.80 -34.61
N ARG A 482 -13.89 -71.59 -34.34
CA ARG A 482 -13.90 -73.00 -34.61
C ARG A 482 -14.72 -73.27 -35.82
#